data_e7e14dc536e6be719aa8199f015e6744
#
_entry.id   e7e14dc536e6be719aa8199f015e6744
#
_cell.length_a   1.000
_cell.length_b   1.000
_cell.length_c   1.000
_cell.angle_alpha   90.00
_cell.angle_beta   90.00
_cell.angle_gamma   90.00
#
_symmetry.space_group_name_H-M   'P 1'
#
loop_
_entity.id
_entity.type
_entity.pdbx_description
1 polymer ?
#
loop_
_entity_poly.entity_id
_entity_poly.type
_entity_poly.pdbx_seq_one_letter_code
_entity_poly.pdbx_strand_id
1 'polypeptide(L)'
;MTNWTSAVCEANGIDIHYLRTGGSKPPLVLLHGLTGSGACWSPLARALEAEFDVVMPDARGHGESSTPQNGYCYEDYARDVVGLIQGLRLAAPVLLGHSMGGMTAAVVASQMGAAIRGVILADPTFLSPQRQREVYESDAVEQHRRLLSLDRGDVLAQARDRHAHRRPEIVELVAEARMKTRIAPFDVLTPPNPGYHRLVSAICVPILLVIADNGVVSLETAQELQNLNPRLRVEQIQDAGHGLQYDQPARFEVVVRSFLRLVAAS
;
A
#
# COMPACT_ATOMS: atom_id res chain seq x y z
N MET A 1 15.35 -19.95 -9.12
CA MET A 1 15.04 -18.58 -8.62
C MET A 1 14.38 -17.84 -9.76
N THR A 2 13.12 -17.49 -9.64
CA THR A 2 12.45 -16.65 -10.64
C THR A 2 13.10 -15.27 -10.62
N ASN A 3 13.68 -14.87 -11.77
CA ASN A 3 14.29 -13.55 -11.90
C ASN A 3 13.17 -12.53 -12.09
N TRP A 4 12.80 -11.82 -11.01
CA TRP A 4 11.93 -10.67 -11.13
C TRP A 4 12.63 -9.54 -11.89
N THR A 5 11.86 -8.80 -12.65
CA THR A 5 12.36 -7.59 -13.30
C THR A 5 12.42 -6.46 -12.27
N SER A 6 13.56 -5.76 -12.21
CA SER A 6 13.72 -4.47 -11.55
C SER A 6 13.91 -3.43 -12.66
N ALA A 7 12.99 -2.47 -12.77
CA ALA A 7 13.01 -1.51 -13.87
C ALA A 7 12.35 -0.18 -13.46
N VAL A 8 12.42 0.79 -14.34
CA VAL A 8 11.85 2.13 -14.17
C VAL A 8 10.79 2.37 -15.24
N CYS A 9 9.70 3.00 -14.86
CA CYS A 9 8.66 3.50 -15.74
C CYS A 9 8.51 5.01 -15.54
N GLU A 10 8.65 5.78 -16.60
CA GLU A 10 8.30 7.21 -16.55
C GLU A 10 6.77 7.33 -16.49
N ALA A 11 6.26 7.96 -15.42
CA ALA A 11 4.84 8.19 -15.21
C ALA A 11 4.62 9.50 -14.45
N ASN A 12 3.64 10.29 -14.87
CA ASN A 12 3.29 11.56 -14.23
C ASN A 12 4.52 12.51 -14.05
N GLY A 13 5.46 12.47 -14.99
CA GLY A 13 6.66 13.34 -15.00
C GLY A 13 7.75 12.94 -14.01
N ILE A 14 7.71 11.73 -13.47
CA ILE A 14 8.75 11.17 -12.60
C ILE A 14 9.11 9.74 -13.00
N ASP A 15 10.30 9.30 -12.60
CA ASP A 15 10.75 7.92 -12.74
C ASP A 15 10.23 7.11 -11.56
N ILE A 16 9.39 6.11 -11.83
CA ILE A 16 8.87 5.15 -10.86
C ILE A 16 9.61 3.83 -11.01
N HIS A 17 10.42 3.50 -10.03
CA HIS A 17 11.02 2.17 -9.92
C HIS A 17 9.97 1.14 -9.52
N TYR A 18 10.06 -0.06 -10.07
CA TYR A 18 9.20 -1.18 -9.68
C TYR A 18 9.91 -2.53 -9.79
N LEU A 19 9.46 -3.46 -8.97
CA LEU A 19 9.74 -4.88 -9.12
C LEU A 19 8.54 -5.55 -9.79
N ARG A 20 8.78 -6.53 -10.67
CA ARG A 20 7.71 -7.26 -11.38
C ARG A 20 8.04 -8.74 -11.52
N THR A 21 7.07 -9.60 -11.23
CA THR A 21 7.22 -11.05 -11.38
C THR A 21 7.12 -11.50 -12.83
N GLY A 22 6.37 -10.76 -13.66
CA GLY A 22 6.24 -11.01 -15.10
C GLY A 22 5.32 -12.15 -15.48
N GLY A 23 5.25 -12.40 -16.78
CA GLY A 23 4.43 -13.44 -17.39
C GLY A 23 3.10 -12.92 -17.95
N SER A 24 2.41 -13.78 -18.75
CA SER A 24 1.11 -13.47 -19.35
C SER A 24 -0.04 -13.83 -18.40
N LYS A 25 0.00 -13.27 -17.19
CA LYS A 25 -0.95 -13.54 -16.11
C LYS A 25 -1.72 -12.27 -15.77
N PRO A 26 -2.89 -12.37 -15.11
CA PRO A 26 -3.63 -11.18 -14.64
C PRO A 26 -2.76 -10.27 -13.79
N PRO A 27 -2.72 -8.94 -14.07
CA PRO A 27 -1.86 -8.03 -13.33
C PRO A 27 -2.43 -7.70 -11.95
N LEU A 28 -1.53 -7.66 -10.96
CA LEU A 28 -1.80 -7.26 -9.58
C LEU A 28 -0.78 -6.19 -9.18
N VAL A 29 -1.24 -5.00 -8.80
CA VAL A 29 -0.37 -3.89 -8.37
C VAL A 29 -0.43 -3.75 -6.86
N LEU A 30 0.74 -3.80 -6.20
CA LEU A 30 0.87 -3.75 -4.73
C LEU A 30 1.48 -2.42 -4.30
N LEU A 31 0.68 -1.59 -3.61
CA LEU A 31 1.05 -0.24 -3.18
C LEU A 31 1.38 -0.24 -1.68
N HIS A 32 2.63 0.13 -1.35
CA HIS A 32 3.11 0.13 0.03
C HIS A 32 2.65 1.37 0.83
N GLY A 33 2.76 1.31 2.15
CA GLY A 33 2.50 2.43 3.06
C GLY A 33 3.66 3.42 3.14
N LEU A 34 3.43 4.56 3.81
CA LEU A 34 4.47 5.54 4.13
C LEU A 34 5.63 4.82 4.82
N THR A 35 6.86 5.12 4.44
CA THR A 35 8.11 4.47 4.88
C THR A 35 8.33 3.04 4.38
N GLY A 36 7.49 2.54 3.47
CA GLY A 36 7.68 1.25 2.80
C GLY A 36 8.45 1.36 1.47
N SER A 37 8.48 0.26 0.74
CA SER A 37 8.91 0.18 -0.66
C SER A 37 8.20 -0.99 -1.34
N GLY A 38 8.28 -1.07 -2.66
CA GLY A 38 7.76 -2.20 -3.42
C GLY A 38 8.31 -3.54 -2.92
N ALA A 39 9.59 -3.57 -2.52
CA ALA A 39 10.23 -4.77 -1.98
C ALA A 39 9.54 -5.32 -0.72
N CYS A 40 8.87 -4.50 0.08
CA CYS A 40 8.12 -4.95 1.26
C CYS A 40 7.01 -5.96 0.93
N TRP A 41 6.56 -5.99 -0.31
CA TRP A 41 5.56 -6.93 -0.79
C TRP A 41 6.13 -8.27 -1.29
N SER A 42 7.47 -8.42 -1.29
CA SER A 42 8.13 -9.63 -1.82
C SER A 42 7.61 -10.95 -1.24
N PRO A 43 7.30 -11.07 0.06
CA PRO A 43 6.75 -12.32 0.60
C PRO A 43 5.41 -12.69 -0.03
N LEU A 44 4.49 -11.73 -0.16
CA LEU A 44 3.19 -11.94 -0.79
C LEU A 44 3.33 -12.18 -2.31
N ALA A 45 4.21 -11.42 -2.98
CA ALA A 45 4.45 -11.59 -4.41
C ALA A 45 4.96 -12.99 -4.75
N ARG A 46 5.88 -13.55 -3.94
CA ARG A 46 6.36 -14.94 -4.10
C ARG A 46 5.22 -15.95 -3.97
N ALA A 47 4.29 -15.73 -3.06
CA ALA A 47 3.15 -16.61 -2.89
C ALA A 47 2.18 -16.54 -4.08
N LEU A 48 2.08 -15.38 -4.76
CA LEU A 48 1.11 -15.14 -5.83
C LEU A 48 1.70 -15.21 -7.25
N GLU A 49 3.02 -15.20 -7.42
CA GLU A 49 3.68 -15.11 -8.74
C GLU A 49 3.36 -16.26 -9.71
N ALA A 50 2.90 -17.41 -9.21
CA ALA A 50 2.45 -18.51 -10.07
C ALA A 50 1.14 -18.18 -10.79
N GLU A 51 0.27 -17.37 -10.20
CA GLU A 51 -1.08 -17.07 -10.68
C GLU A 51 -1.22 -15.63 -11.23
N PHE A 52 -0.39 -14.70 -10.76
CA PHE A 52 -0.47 -13.27 -11.09
C PHE A 52 0.85 -12.70 -11.59
N ASP A 53 0.74 -11.69 -12.44
CA ASP A 53 1.84 -10.79 -12.79
C ASP A 53 1.85 -9.65 -11.76
N VAL A 54 2.68 -9.80 -10.73
CA VAL A 54 2.70 -8.88 -9.59
C VAL A 54 3.66 -7.73 -9.87
N VAL A 55 3.16 -6.50 -9.78
CA VAL A 55 3.91 -5.26 -9.94
C VAL A 55 3.96 -4.54 -8.59
N MET A 56 5.15 -4.25 -8.12
CA MET A 56 5.43 -3.66 -6.82
C MET A 56 6.22 -2.36 -7.00
N PRO A 57 5.54 -1.22 -7.25
CA PRO A 57 6.25 0.06 -7.41
C PRO A 57 6.76 0.59 -6.07
N ASP A 58 7.84 1.33 -6.13
CA ASP A 58 8.23 2.29 -5.11
C ASP A 58 7.45 3.59 -5.36
N ALA A 59 6.74 4.09 -4.37
CA ALA A 59 6.05 5.36 -4.48
C ALA A 59 7.05 6.53 -4.57
N ARG A 60 6.62 7.70 -5.10
CA ARG A 60 7.46 8.91 -5.13
C ARG A 60 8.11 9.16 -3.77
N GLY A 61 9.40 9.49 -3.76
CA GLY A 61 10.20 9.75 -2.56
C GLY A 61 10.56 8.52 -1.73
N HIS A 62 10.25 7.31 -2.23
CA HIS A 62 10.57 6.05 -1.57
C HIS A 62 11.46 5.19 -2.46
N GLY A 63 12.19 4.27 -1.82
CA GLY A 63 13.03 3.28 -2.51
C GLY A 63 13.96 3.91 -3.54
N GLU A 64 13.83 3.45 -4.78
CA GLU A 64 14.64 3.90 -5.91
C GLU A 64 13.86 4.85 -6.86
N SER A 65 12.61 5.23 -6.52
CA SER A 65 11.82 6.18 -7.30
C SER A 65 12.28 7.61 -7.11
N SER A 66 11.94 8.48 -8.09
CA SER A 66 12.21 9.91 -8.04
C SER A 66 11.66 10.59 -6.79
N THR A 67 12.34 11.62 -6.33
CA THR A 67 11.94 12.47 -5.21
C THR A 67 11.70 13.89 -5.72
N PRO A 68 10.52 14.19 -6.28
CA PRO A 68 10.19 15.54 -6.71
C PRO A 68 10.14 16.50 -5.50
N GLN A 69 10.34 17.80 -5.76
CA GLN A 69 10.34 18.82 -4.70
C GLN A 69 8.95 19.01 -4.08
N ASN A 70 7.88 18.77 -4.83
CA ASN A 70 6.49 19.00 -4.44
C ASN A 70 5.60 17.87 -4.99
N GLY A 71 4.33 17.86 -4.58
CA GLY A 71 3.34 16.94 -5.12
C GLY A 71 3.31 15.63 -4.35
N TYR A 72 2.98 15.68 -3.07
CA TYR A 72 2.87 14.51 -2.19
C TYR A 72 1.47 14.35 -1.62
N CYS A 73 0.44 14.95 -2.25
CA CYS A 73 -0.94 14.64 -1.90
C CYS A 73 -1.39 13.30 -2.50
N TYR A 74 -2.47 12.73 -2.00
CA TYR A 74 -2.97 11.43 -2.48
C TYR A 74 -3.33 11.42 -3.97
N GLU A 75 -3.71 12.55 -4.53
CA GLU A 75 -3.99 12.71 -5.96
C GLU A 75 -2.70 12.60 -6.80
N ASP A 76 -1.56 13.04 -6.27
CA ASP A 76 -0.25 12.87 -6.93
C ASP A 76 0.14 11.40 -6.98
N TYR A 77 0.06 10.70 -5.85
CA TYR A 77 0.29 9.26 -5.79
C TYR A 77 -0.67 8.47 -6.70
N ALA A 78 -1.92 8.88 -6.76
CA ALA A 78 -2.90 8.25 -7.65
C ALA A 78 -2.55 8.44 -9.12
N ARG A 79 -2.14 9.66 -9.53
CA ARG A 79 -1.67 9.93 -10.92
C ARG A 79 -0.44 9.09 -11.27
N ASP A 80 0.48 8.88 -10.34
CA ASP A 80 1.63 8.00 -10.55
C ASP A 80 1.20 6.57 -10.83
N VAL A 81 0.28 6.04 -10.03
CA VAL A 81 -0.24 4.67 -10.21
C VAL A 81 -0.98 4.53 -11.53
N VAL A 82 -1.82 5.50 -11.89
CA VAL A 82 -2.52 5.50 -13.19
C VAL A 82 -1.51 5.54 -14.34
N GLY A 83 -0.50 6.42 -14.26
CA GLY A 83 0.57 6.50 -15.25
C GLY A 83 1.37 5.20 -15.36
N LEU A 84 1.69 4.56 -14.25
CA LEU A 84 2.37 3.26 -14.21
C LEU A 84 1.53 2.16 -14.90
N ILE A 85 0.23 2.09 -14.59
CA ILE A 85 -0.71 1.12 -15.20
C ILE A 85 -0.73 1.31 -16.73
N GLN A 86 -0.79 2.56 -17.20
CA GLN A 86 -0.78 2.89 -18.62
C GLN A 86 0.58 2.60 -19.28
N GLY A 87 1.67 3.04 -18.67
CA GLY A 87 3.04 2.84 -19.18
C GLY A 87 3.42 1.37 -19.32
N LEU A 88 3.02 0.55 -18.35
CA LEU A 88 3.22 -0.91 -18.38
C LEU A 88 2.13 -1.67 -19.12
N ARG A 89 1.10 -0.99 -19.65
CA ARG A 89 -0.04 -1.56 -20.38
C ARG A 89 -0.73 -2.69 -19.61
N LEU A 90 -0.95 -2.48 -18.31
CA LEU A 90 -1.61 -3.47 -17.46
C LEU A 90 -3.11 -3.52 -17.76
N ALA A 91 -3.59 -4.62 -18.30
CA ALA A 91 -5.00 -4.78 -18.66
C ALA A 91 -5.86 -5.12 -17.43
N ALA A 92 -6.73 -4.21 -17.02
CA ALA A 92 -7.65 -4.36 -15.90
C ALA A 92 -6.99 -4.97 -14.64
N PRO A 93 -5.97 -4.30 -14.04
CA PRO A 93 -5.28 -4.83 -12.85
C PRO A 93 -6.22 -4.89 -11.64
N VAL A 94 -5.90 -5.78 -10.70
CA VAL A 94 -6.37 -5.63 -9.33
C VAL A 94 -5.36 -4.75 -8.59
N LEU A 95 -5.85 -3.84 -7.75
CA LEU A 95 -5.00 -3.02 -6.89
C LEU A 95 -5.07 -3.56 -5.46
N LEU A 96 -3.93 -3.63 -4.80
CA LEU A 96 -3.84 -3.86 -3.37
C LEU A 96 -2.99 -2.75 -2.76
N GLY A 97 -3.52 -2.04 -1.78
CA GLY A 97 -2.75 -1.00 -1.10
C GLY A 97 -2.84 -1.12 0.42
N HIS A 98 -1.73 -0.87 1.10
CA HIS A 98 -1.65 -0.81 2.56
C HIS A 98 -1.46 0.64 3.03
N SER A 99 -2.18 1.05 4.08
CA SER A 99 -2.00 2.37 4.71
C SER A 99 -2.13 3.53 3.70
N MET A 100 -1.09 4.34 3.51
CA MET A 100 -0.98 5.36 2.45
C MET A 100 -1.30 4.76 1.06
N GLY A 101 -0.72 3.60 0.74
CA GLY A 101 -1.02 2.88 -0.51
C GLY A 101 -2.48 2.43 -0.61
N GLY A 102 -3.14 2.15 0.53
CA GLY A 102 -4.56 1.83 0.59
C GLY A 102 -5.46 3.02 0.26
N MET A 103 -5.17 4.20 0.82
CA MET A 103 -5.86 5.43 0.43
C MET A 103 -5.59 5.78 -1.04
N THR A 104 -4.34 5.64 -1.50
CA THR A 104 -3.99 5.83 -2.91
C THR A 104 -4.80 4.88 -3.81
N ALA A 105 -4.88 3.60 -3.46
CA ALA A 105 -5.68 2.61 -4.21
C ALA A 105 -7.17 2.98 -4.25
N ALA A 106 -7.72 3.51 -3.16
CA ALA A 106 -9.12 3.98 -3.12
C ALA A 106 -9.34 5.18 -4.05
N VAL A 107 -8.40 6.14 -4.08
CA VAL A 107 -8.46 7.28 -5.03
C VAL A 107 -8.42 6.78 -6.47
N VAL A 108 -7.46 5.92 -6.81
CA VAL A 108 -7.35 5.33 -8.16
C VAL A 108 -8.60 4.57 -8.54
N ALA A 109 -9.13 3.71 -7.65
CA ALA A 109 -10.32 2.90 -7.91
C ALA A 109 -11.58 3.75 -8.14
N SER A 110 -11.72 4.87 -7.41
CA SER A 110 -12.83 5.80 -7.60
C SER A 110 -12.79 6.53 -8.95
N GLN A 111 -11.61 6.68 -9.55
CA GLN A 111 -11.39 7.36 -10.82
C GLN A 111 -11.40 6.43 -12.04
N MET A 112 -10.79 5.24 -11.92
CA MET A 112 -10.61 4.31 -13.03
C MET A 112 -11.85 3.45 -13.31
N GLY A 113 -12.74 3.29 -12.33
CA GLY A 113 -13.95 2.50 -12.50
C GLY A 113 -13.66 1.09 -13.05
N ALA A 114 -14.37 0.69 -14.12
CA ALA A 114 -14.20 -0.64 -14.73
C ALA A 114 -12.86 -0.87 -15.46
N ALA A 115 -11.98 0.12 -15.54
CA ALA A 115 -10.64 -0.07 -16.07
C ALA A 115 -9.71 -0.87 -15.11
N ILE A 116 -10.14 -1.08 -13.87
CA ILE A 116 -9.55 -2.05 -12.93
C ILE A 116 -10.57 -3.15 -12.63
N ARG A 117 -10.09 -4.31 -12.16
CA ARG A 117 -10.97 -5.47 -11.87
C ARG A 117 -11.47 -5.51 -10.43
N GLY A 118 -10.75 -4.89 -9.52
CA GLY A 118 -11.09 -4.84 -8.09
C GLY A 118 -10.02 -4.13 -7.28
N VAL A 119 -10.32 -3.85 -6.02
CA VAL A 119 -9.38 -3.20 -5.10
C VAL A 119 -9.40 -3.84 -3.73
N ILE A 120 -8.21 -4.03 -3.15
CA ILE A 120 -7.97 -4.51 -1.79
C ILE A 120 -7.36 -3.34 -1.00
N LEU A 121 -8.03 -2.95 0.06
CA LEU A 121 -7.67 -1.85 0.95
C LEU A 121 -7.23 -2.46 2.29
N ALA A 122 -5.93 -2.61 2.49
CA ALA A 122 -5.36 -3.18 3.70
C ALA A 122 -5.08 -2.07 4.71
N ASP A 123 -5.94 -1.96 5.70
CA ASP A 123 -5.92 -0.96 6.77
C ASP A 123 -5.54 0.44 6.28
N PRO A 124 -6.32 1.01 5.32
CA PRO A 124 -6.01 2.27 4.66
C PRO A 124 -6.03 3.44 5.65
N THR A 125 -5.39 4.56 5.31
CA THR A 125 -5.41 5.81 6.11
C THR A 125 -6.75 6.52 6.04
N PHE A 126 -7.85 5.81 6.35
CA PHE A 126 -9.19 6.36 6.45
C PHE A 126 -9.37 7.04 7.81
N LEU A 127 -8.82 8.24 7.91
CA LEU A 127 -8.75 9.01 9.14
C LEU A 127 -9.86 10.07 9.20
N SER A 128 -10.48 10.21 10.38
CA SER A 128 -11.35 11.35 10.66
C SER A 128 -10.57 12.68 10.56
N PRO A 129 -11.23 13.83 10.33
CA PRO A 129 -10.53 15.12 10.27
C PRO A 129 -9.75 15.46 11.55
N GLN A 130 -10.24 15.04 12.71
CA GLN A 130 -9.52 15.18 13.97
C GLN A 130 -8.24 14.34 13.97
N ARG A 131 -8.34 13.06 13.59
CA ARG A 131 -7.19 12.15 13.58
C ARG A 131 -6.15 12.56 12.55
N GLN A 132 -6.56 13.13 11.42
CA GLN A 132 -5.62 13.70 10.44
C GLN A 132 -4.77 14.81 11.06
N ARG A 133 -5.39 15.73 11.83
CA ARG A 133 -4.65 16.80 12.54
C ARG A 133 -3.70 16.23 13.60
N GLU A 134 -4.15 15.26 14.40
CA GLU A 134 -3.31 14.61 15.40
C GLU A 134 -2.07 13.96 14.79
N VAL A 135 -2.22 13.29 13.63
CA VAL A 135 -1.11 12.68 12.91
C VAL A 135 -0.18 13.73 12.32
N TYR A 136 -0.72 14.80 11.75
CA TYR A 136 0.05 15.90 11.18
C TYR A 136 0.88 16.63 12.26
N GLU A 137 0.29 16.86 13.42
CA GLU A 137 0.92 17.55 14.57
C GLU A 137 1.87 16.63 15.36
N SER A 138 1.92 15.35 15.03
CA SER A 138 2.82 14.40 15.68
C SER A 138 4.28 14.63 15.28
N ASP A 139 5.19 14.03 16.02
CA ASP A 139 6.62 14.08 15.76
C ASP A 139 7.11 13.05 14.70
N ALA A 140 6.19 12.53 13.87
CA ALA A 140 6.50 11.47 12.89
C ALA A 140 7.65 11.84 11.93
N VAL A 141 7.66 13.07 11.43
CA VAL A 141 8.74 13.60 10.57
C VAL A 141 10.07 13.63 11.31
N GLU A 142 10.06 14.14 12.55
CA GLU A 142 11.26 14.25 13.36
C GLU A 142 11.79 12.90 13.80
N GLN A 143 10.92 11.95 14.13
CA GLN A 143 11.32 10.57 14.39
C GLN A 143 11.99 9.95 13.16
N HIS A 144 11.48 10.23 11.97
CA HIS A 144 12.08 9.72 10.74
C HIS A 144 13.44 10.38 10.45
N ARG A 145 13.58 11.68 10.66
CA ARG A 145 14.89 12.36 10.56
C ARG A 145 15.93 11.78 11.50
N ARG A 146 15.56 11.51 12.75
CA ARG A 146 16.44 10.84 13.72
C ARG A 146 16.84 9.45 13.23
N LEU A 147 15.89 8.68 12.70
CA LEU A 147 16.20 7.36 12.14
C LEU A 147 17.22 7.46 11.01
N LEU A 148 17.06 8.44 10.09
CA LEU A 148 18.00 8.63 8.97
C LEU A 148 19.40 9.09 9.43
N SER A 149 19.57 9.57 10.66
CA SER A 149 20.89 9.92 11.22
C SER A 149 21.61 8.75 11.90
N LEU A 150 20.92 7.62 12.08
CA LEU A 150 21.51 6.39 12.65
C LEU A 150 22.27 5.60 11.58
N ASP A 151 23.23 4.80 12.02
CA ASP A 151 23.81 3.82 11.15
C ASP A 151 22.83 2.63 10.91
N ARG A 152 23.12 1.88 9.84
CA ARG A 152 22.27 0.75 9.42
C ARG A 152 22.14 -0.32 10.53
N GLY A 153 23.21 -0.56 11.29
CA GLY A 153 23.22 -1.55 12.36
C GLY A 153 22.25 -1.18 13.48
N ASP A 154 22.27 0.08 13.91
CA ASP A 154 21.38 0.61 14.94
C ASP A 154 19.93 0.60 14.51
N VAL A 155 19.64 0.98 13.25
CA VAL A 155 18.26 0.92 12.71
C VAL A 155 17.73 -0.52 12.73
N LEU A 156 18.53 -1.49 12.29
CA LEU A 156 18.16 -2.90 12.31
C LEU A 156 17.99 -3.45 13.72
N ALA A 157 18.85 -3.07 14.66
CA ALA A 157 18.74 -3.48 16.06
C ALA A 157 17.44 -2.96 16.69
N GLN A 158 17.14 -1.67 16.53
CA GLN A 158 15.89 -1.07 17.01
C GLN A 158 14.64 -1.69 16.35
N ALA A 159 14.70 -2.00 15.05
CA ALA A 159 13.60 -2.64 14.35
C ALA A 159 13.32 -4.06 14.86
N ARG A 160 14.37 -4.85 15.12
CA ARG A 160 14.27 -6.21 15.68
C ARG A 160 13.68 -6.20 17.10
N ASP A 161 14.13 -5.27 17.93
CA ASP A 161 13.60 -5.11 19.29
C ASP A 161 12.11 -4.74 19.28
N ARG A 162 11.75 -3.72 18.49
CA ARG A 162 10.36 -3.22 18.38
C ARG A 162 9.40 -4.25 17.80
N HIS A 163 9.85 -5.10 16.89
CA HIS A 163 9.04 -6.04 16.14
C HIS A 163 9.49 -7.49 16.31
N ALA A 164 9.90 -7.87 17.52
CA ALA A 164 10.42 -9.20 17.85
C ALA A 164 9.42 -10.35 17.55
N HIS A 165 8.12 -10.05 17.45
CA HIS A 165 7.08 -11.00 17.09
C HIS A 165 7.03 -11.29 15.57
N ARG A 166 7.65 -10.45 14.73
CA ARG A 166 7.69 -10.64 13.28
C ARG A 166 8.84 -11.52 12.86
N ARG A 167 8.71 -12.13 11.68
CA ARG A 167 9.81 -12.89 11.07
C ARG A 167 11.00 -11.96 10.78
N PRO A 168 12.24 -12.36 11.10
CA PRO A 168 13.43 -11.50 10.94
C PRO A 168 13.57 -10.91 9.53
N GLU A 169 13.28 -11.69 8.50
CA GLU A 169 13.39 -11.26 7.10
C GLU A 169 12.41 -10.11 6.79
N ILE A 170 11.22 -10.11 7.40
CA ILE A 170 10.23 -9.04 7.24
C ILE A 170 10.71 -7.78 7.97
N VAL A 171 11.25 -7.93 9.18
CA VAL A 171 11.78 -6.81 9.96
C VAL A 171 12.91 -6.10 9.21
N GLU A 172 13.85 -6.86 8.65
CA GLU A 172 14.96 -6.31 7.87
C GLU A 172 14.45 -5.60 6.61
N LEU A 173 13.54 -6.22 5.88
CA LEU A 173 12.97 -5.68 4.66
C LEU A 173 12.27 -4.33 4.90
N VAL A 174 11.48 -4.23 5.96
CA VAL A 174 10.78 -2.99 6.34
C VAL A 174 11.76 -1.93 6.84
N ALA A 175 12.78 -2.30 7.61
CA ALA A 175 13.80 -1.37 8.09
C ALA A 175 14.62 -0.78 6.92
N GLU A 176 15.02 -1.62 5.95
CA GLU A 176 15.72 -1.17 4.75
C GLU A 176 14.87 -0.19 3.92
N ALA A 177 13.57 -0.48 3.73
CA ALA A 177 12.66 0.40 3.03
C ALA A 177 12.55 1.76 3.75
N ARG A 178 12.46 1.73 5.08
CA ARG A 178 12.36 2.93 5.90
C ARG A 178 13.60 3.83 5.77
N MET A 179 14.79 3.26 5.72
CA MET A 179 16.04 4.02 5.49
C MET A 179 16.12 4.65 4.10
N LYS A 180 15.42 4.08 3.11
CA LYS A 180 15.36 4.60 1.74
C LYS A 180 14.21 5.60 1.52
N THR A 181 13.37 5.85 2.52
CA THR A 181 12.30 6.83 2.43
C THR A 181 12.86 8.24 2.69
N ARG A 182 12.59 9.17 1.79
CA ARG A 182 12.97 10.57 1.94
C ARG A 182 12.02 11.29 2.91
N ILE A 183 12.32 12.55 3.27
CA ILE A 183 11.45 13.33 4.17
C ILE A 183 10.21 13.88 3.44
N ALA A 184 10.35 14.29 2.17
CA ALA A 184 9.26 14.89 1.41
C ALA A 184 7.96 14.06 1.36
N PRO A 185 7.96 12.72 1.27
CA PRO A 185 6.74 11.91 1.38
C PRO A 185 5.85 12.16 2.59
N PHE A 186 6.42 12.66 3.68
CA PHE A 186 5.62 12.98 4.88
C PHE A 186 4.66 14.15 4.69
N ASP A 187 4.80 14.93 3.60
CA ASP A 187 3.83 15.95 3.22
C ASP A 187 2.43 15.36 2.94
N VAL A 188 2.33 14.05 2.66
CA VAL A 188 1.06 13.32 2.54
C VAL A 188 0.22 13.37 3.83
N LEU A 189 0.85 13.63 4.96
CA LEU A 189 0.17 13.76 6.25
C LEU A 189 -0.54 15.11 6.41
N THR A 190 -0.28 16.09 5.52
CA THR A 190 -0.90 17.42 5.58
C THR A 190 -2.40 17.33 5.28
N PRO A 191 -3.27 17.72 6.24
CA PRO A 191 -4.70 17.70 6.01
C PRO A 191 -5.15 18.83 5.06
N PRO A 192 -6.31 18.69 4.37
CA PRO A 192 -7.23 17.58 4.47
C PRO A 192 -6.86 16.42 3.52
N ASN A 193 -7.00 15.18 4.00
CA ASN A 193 -6.96 14.01 3.13
C ASN A 193 -8.27 13.86 2.36
N PRO A 194 -8.30 13.12 1.23
CA PRO A 194 -9.52 12.80 0.53
C PRO A 194 -10.58 12.15 1.43
N GLY A 195 -11.83 12.57 1.29
CA GLY A 195 -12.94 12.02 2.07
C GLY A 195 -13.23 10.57 1.70
N TYR A 196 -12.83 9.61 2.54
CA TYR A 196 -12.88 8.18 2.23
C TYR A 196 -14.31 7.64 2.02
N HIS A 197 -15.32 8.19 2.67
CA HIS A 197 -16.73 7.85 2.41
C HIS A 197 -17.12 8.15 0.96
N ARG A 198 -16.74 9.32 0.46
CA ARG A 198 -16.97 9.72 -0.93
C ARG A 198 -16.23 8.81 -1.90
N LEU A 199 -14.96 8.48 -1.60
CA LEU A 199 -14.18 7.57 -2.44
C LEU A 199 -14.84 6.19 -2.50
N VAL A 200 -15.14 5.58 -1.35
CA VAL A 200 -15.73 4.25 -1.27
C VAL A 200 -17.08 4.20 -1.97
N SER A 201 -17.93 5.21 -1.80
CA SER A 201 -19.22 5.26 -2.49
C SER A 201 -19.11 5.36 -4.02
N ALA A 202 -18.01 5.95 -4.53
CA ALA A 202 -17.78 6.11 -5.96
C ALA A 202 -17.13 4.88 -6.63
N ILE A 203 -16.57 3.95 -5.87
CA ILE A 203 -15.95 2.74 -6.42
C ILE A 203 -17.04 1.78 -6.95
N CYS A 204 -16.97 1.46 -8.24
CA CYS A 204 -17.95 0.62 -8.91
C CYS A 204 -17.49 -0.83 -9.18
N VAL A 205 -16.30 -1.19 -8.73
CA VAL A 205 -15.74 -2.56 -8.80
C VAL A 205 -15.77 -3.24 -7.42
N PRO A 206 -15.59 -4.58 -7.32
CA PRO A 206 -15.46 -5.26 -6.02
C PRO A 206 -14.39 -4.64 -5.13
N ILE A 207 -14.70 -4.48 -3.85
CA ILE A 207 -13.81 -3.93 -2.82
C ILE A 207 -13.63 -4.97 -1.72
N LEU A 208 -12.40 -5.21 -1.31
CA LEU A 208 -12.07 -5.90 -0.07
C LEU A 208 -11.41 -4.90 0.89
N LEU A 209 -12.03 -4.65 2.02
CA LEU A 209 -11.44 -3.90 3.13
C LEU A 209 -10.92 -4.90 4.17
N VAL A 210 -9.61 -4.94 4.35
CA VAL A 210 -8.97 -5.79 5.37
C VAL A 210 -8.55 -4.90 6.53
N ILE A 211 -9.08 -5.18 7.71
CA ILE A 211 -8.78 -4.45 8.94
C ILE A 211 -8.06 -5.32 9.95
N ALA A 212 -7.40 -4.71 10.93
CA ALA A 212 -6.73 -5.39 12.03
C ALA A 212 -7.42 -5.07 13.37
N ASP A 213 -7.17 -5.86 14.42
CA ASP A 213 -7.71 -5.59 15.76
C ASP A 213 -7.23 -4.24 16.30
N ASN A 214 -5.96 -3.93 16.07
CA ASN A 214 -5.30 -2.69 16.48
C ASN A 214 -4.84 -1.90 15.26
N GLY A 215 -5.72 -1.76 14.27
CA GLY A 215 -5.48 -1.03 13.03
C GLY A 215 -5.88 0.44 13.09
N VAL A 216 -5.82 1.09 11.93
CA VAL A 216 -6.28 2.46 11.71
C VAL A 216 -7.80 2.51 11.51
N VAL A 217 -8.34 1.54 10.78
CA VAL A 217 -9.78 1.45 10.48
C VAL A 217 -10.46 0.61 11.54
N SER A 218 -11.41 1.22 12.29
CA SER A 218 -12.20 0.49 13.27
C SER A 218 -13.23 -0.42 12.61
N LEU A 219 -13.69 -1.43 13.36
CA LEU A 219 -14.77 -2.31 12.90
C LEU A 219 -16.06 -1.52 12.62
N GLU A 220 -16.36 -0.49 13.43
CA GLU A 220 -17.52 0.39 13.24
C GLU A 220 -17.41 1.13 11.89
N THR A 221 -16.27 1.75 11.60
CA THR A 221 -16.03 2.41 10.31
C THR A 221 -16.12 1.41 9.14
N ALA A 222 -15.60 0.20 9.31
CA ALA A 222 -15.67 -0.82 8.27
C ALA A 222 -17.12 -1.24 7.98
N GLN A 223 -17.95 -1.42 9.02
CA GLN A 223 -19.39 -1.71 8.88
C GLN A 223 -20.15 -0.57 8.23
N GLU A 224 -19.85 0.68 8.59
CA GLU A 224 -20.42 1.87 7.97
C GLU A 224 -20.13 1.89 6.46
N LEU A 225 -18.87 1.66 6.07
CA LEU A 225 -18.46 1.62 4.67
C LEU A 225 -19.08 0.45 3.90
N GLN A 226 -19.27 -0.69 4.54
CA GLN A 226 -19.97 -1.84 3.95
C GLN A 226 -21.45 -1.52 3.66
N ASN A 227 -22.11 -0.78 4.55
CA ASN A 227 -23.48 -0.31 4.34
C ASN A 227 -23.55 0.74 3.23
N LEU A 228 -22.50 1.56 3.07
CA LEU A 228 -22.41 2.61 2.06
C LEU A 228 -22.22 2.05 0.65
N ASN A 229 -21.45 0.97 0.50
CA ASN A 229 -21.19 0.35 -0.80
C ASN A 229 -21.37 -1.17 -0.75
N PRO A 230 -22.42 -1.74 -1.38
CA PRO A 230 -22.70 -3.18 -1.33
C PRO A 230 -21.65 -4.06 -2.03
N ARG A 231 -20.70 -3.46 -2.77
CA ARG A 231 -19.56 -4.17 -3.36
C ARG A 231 -18.40 -4.35 -2.38
N LEU A 232 -18.45 -3.69 -1.21
CA LEU A 232 -17.42 -3.77 -0.19
C LEU A 232 -17.66 -4.96 0.72
N ARG A 233 -16.65 -5.81 0.82
CA ARG A 233 -16.55 -6.89 1.82
C ARG A 233 -15.51 -6.50 2.85
N VAL A 234 -15.78 -6.85 4.11
CA VAL A 234 -14.86 -6.62 5.23
C VAL A 234 -14.31 -7.96 5.69
N GLU A 235 -13.00 -8.01 5.89
CA GLU A 235 -12.30 -9.12 6.55
C GLU A 235 -11.44 -8.55 7.68
N GLN A 236 -11.53 -9.16 8.87
CA GLN A 236 -10.73 -8.76 10.01
C GLN A 236 -9.64 -9.80 10.29
N ILE A 237 -8.40 -9.35 10.39
CA ILE A 237 -7.27 -10.18 10.79
C ILE A 237 -6.98 -9.95 12.27
N GLN A 238 -7.24 -10.99 13.07
CA GLN A 238 -6.99 -11.00 14.50
C GLN A 238 -5.51 -11.12 14.83
N ASP A 239 -5.12 -10.68 16.03
CA ASP A 239 -3.75 -10.66 16.52
C ASP A 239 -2.80 -9.87 15.61
N ALA A 240 -3.30 -8.78 15.02
CA ALA A 240 -2.55 -7.91 14.13
C ALA A 240 -2.74 -6.43 14.48
N GLY A 241 -1.68 -5.65 14.26
CA GLY A 241 -1.74 -4.19 14.26
C GLY A 241 -1.86 -3.63 12.85
N HIS A 242 -1.54 -2.33 12.70
CA HIS A 242 -1.57 -1.62 11.41
C HIS A 242 -0.75 -2.32 10.31
N GLY A 243 0.33 -3.01 10.65
CA GLY A 243 1.14 -3.79 9.72
C GLY A 243 0.65 -5.23 9.52
N LEU A 244 -0.64 -5.43 9.34
CA LEU A 244 -1.32 -6.72 9.35
C LEU A 244 -0.71 -7.77 8.40
N GLN A 245 -0.20 -7.35 7.24
CA GLN A 245 0.49 -8.22 6.27
C GLN A 245 1.87 -8.68 6.77
N TYR A 246 2.44 -8.00 7.76
CA TYR A 246 3.70 -8.34 8.39
C TYR A 246 3.50 -9.13 9.69
N ASP A 247 2.42 -8.83 10.42
CA ASP A 247 2.07 -9.47 11.70
C ASP A 247 1.48 -10.87 11.46
N GLN A 248 0.60 -11.00 10.46
CA GLN A 248 -0.13 -12.23 10.13
C GLN A 248 -0.04 -12.58 8.63
N PRO A 249 1.16 -12.79 8.06
CA PRO A 249 1.35 -12.92 6.61
C PRO A 249 0.56 -14.09 5.99
N ALA A 250 0.46 -15.22 6.68
CA ALA A 250 -0.27 -16.38 6.16
C ALA A 250 -1.80 -16.13 6.11
N ARG A 251 -2.37 -15.51 7.15
CA ARG A 251 -3.80 -15.14 7.17
C ARG A 251 -4.10 -14.09 6.11
N PHE A 252 -3.21 -13.09 5.99
CA PHE A 252 -3.35 -12.05 4.97
C PHE A 252 -3.32 -12.63 3.55
N GLU A 253 -2.40 -13.54 3.26
CA GLU A 253 -2.34 -14.24 1.97
C GLU A 253 -3.64 -14.97 1.64
N VAL A 254 -4.19 -15.72 2.58
CA VAL A 254 -5.46 -16.47 2.40
C VAL A 254 -6.60 -15.53 2.05
N VAL A 255 -6.73 -14.41 2.76
CA VAL A 255 -7.77 -13.40 2.55
C VAL A 255 -7.62 -12.76 1.17
N VAL A 256 -6.41 -12.33 0.81
CA VAL A 256 -6.10 -11.73 -0.50
C VAL A 256 -6.41 -12.73 -1.61
N ARG A 257 -5.93 -13.96 -1.50
CA ARG A 257 -6.13 -15.01 -2.53
C ARG A 257 -7.61 -15.36 -2.73
N SER A 258 -8.39 -15.39 -1.66
CA SER A 258 -9.85 -15.60 -1.73
C SER A 258 -10.54 -14.52 -2.56
N PHE A 259 -10.20 -13.25 -2.33
CA PHE A 259 -10.76 -12.14 -3.10
C PHE A 259 -10.29 -12.16 -4.57
N LEU A 260 -9.00 -12.43 -4.81
CA LEU A 260 -8.47 -12.51 -6.17
C LEU A 260 -9.18 -13.59 -7.02
N ARG A 261 -9.50 -14.74 -6.42
CA ARG A 261 -10.29 -15.80 -7.08
C ARG A 261 -11.71 -15.34 -7.40
N LEU A 262 -12.33 -14.61 -6.49
CA LEU A 262 -13.68 -14.07 -6.69
C LEU A 262 -13.72 -13.13 -7.90
N VAL A 263 -12.79 -12.18 -7.99
CA VAL A 263 -12.77 -11.19 -9.09
C VAL A 263 -12.25 -11.76 -10.41
N ALA A 264 -11.55 -12.90 -10.38
CA ALA A 264 -11.15 -13.60 -11.58
C ALA A 264 -12.30 -14.40 -12.24
N ALA A 265 -13.31 -14.75 -11.45
CA ALA A 265 -14.49 -15.50 -11.91
C ALA A 265 -15.64 -14.57 -12.40
N SER A 266 -15.52 -13.27 -12.19
CA SER A 266 -16.49 -12.23 -12.61
C SER A 266 -16.10 -11.64 -13.96
#